data_3ef2320063e6c4a5a2e2560f4e87cf05
#
_entry.id   3ef2320063e6c4a5a2e2560f4e87cf05
#
_cell.length_a   1.000
_cell.length_b   1.000
_cell.length_c   1.000
_cell.angle_alpha   90.00
_cell.angle_beta   90.00
_cell.angle_gamma   90.00
#
_symmetry.space_group_name_H-M   'P 1'
#
loop_
_entity.id
_entity.type
_entity.pdbx_description
1 polymer ?
#
loop_
_entity_poly.entity_id
_entity_poly.type
_entity_poly.pdbx_seq_one_letter_code
_entity_poly.pdbx_strand_id
1 'polypeptide(L)'
;MSDAAPTSTVVVVPVSDLGPAIEFLRTNADFDLLSIHPADSPRSARLARDGTTIELQIGRPTGTVIAIAGPDLVDGDTVGPDGLTVRRSSTPSLVVHPVVEETSIGPSDHDGDHHVGRAGMTYRDLIPSRWGGAVIASSIRIESAGSVPDYVHHHDVLFQLIFCRRGWVEVVYEDQGEPFLLHAGDCVIQPPHIRHRVLSNSDGMEVVEIGYPAEHLTLVEHDLRLPNGVDHDTRWSGQSFVHHHAGNRHWIPVGTGVERTDTGVRVATNGLADVSVVRLSASASHSIDPESSLLHPRMWVLLDGSVDVDGSTSGRLLAGATLSVASTDSVTLTAVTDSTLLCVTIDASKPADHWRPRA
;
A
#
# COMPACT_ATOMS: atom_id res chain seq x y z
N MET A 1 -36.74 1.01 -32.36
CA MET A 1 -35.58 0.89 -31.47
C MET A 1 -35.77 -0.41 -30.72
N SER A 2 -34.99 -1.45 -30.98
CA SER A 2 -35.09 -2.75 -30.32
C SER A 2 -34.56 -2.62 -28.89
N ASP A 3 -35.43 -2.69 -27.92
CA ASP A 3 -35.07 -2.85 -26.52
C ASP A 3 -34.44 -4.26 -26.36
N ALA A 4 -33.14 -4.37 -26.55
CA ALA A 4 -32.44 -5.59 -26.16
C ALA A 4 -32.50 -5.68 -24.63
N ALA A 5 -33.07 -6.77 -24.14
CA ALA A 5 -33.09 -7.03 -22.71
C ALA A 5 -31.64 -6.99 -22.14
N PRO A 6 -31.43 -6.40 -20.97
CA PRO A 6 -30.09 -6.30 -20.40
C PRO A 6 -29.47 -7.68 -20.22
N THR A 7 -28.24 -7.83 -20.69
CA THR A 7 -27.46 -9.07 -20.49
C THR A 7 -27.15 -9.21 -19.00
N SER A 8 -27.53 -10.33 -18.39
CA SER A 8 -27.18 -10.62 -16.99
C SER A 8 -26.16 -11.75 -16.92
N THR A 9 -25.20 -11.63 -16.00
CA THR A 9 -24.26 -12.70 -15.68
C THR A 9 -24.80 -13.51 -14.50
N VAL A 10 -24.76 -14.84 -14.61
CA VAL A 10 -25.23 -15.74 -13.57
C VAL A 10 -24.12 -16.74 -13.25
N VAL A 11 -23.81 -16.90 -11.97
CA VAL A 11 -22.87 -17.93 -11.49
C VAL A 11 -23.63 -19.22 -11.24
N VAL A 12 -23.23 -20.31 -11.91
CA VAL A 12 -23.88 -21.63 -11.75
C VAL A 12 -23.19 -22.41 -10.64
N VAL A 13 -23.99 -22.89 -9.67
CA VAL A 13 -23.53 -23.67 -8.51
C VAL A 13 -24.16 -25.07 -8.58
N PRO A 14 -23.38 -26.14 -8.80
CA PRO A 14 -23.91 -27.50 -8.85
C PRO A 14 -24.20 -28.00 -7.44
N VAL A 15 -25.38 -28.60 -7.27
CA VAL A 15 -25.88 -29.19 -6.02
C VAL A 15 -26.54 -30.55 -6.27
N SER A 16 -26.54 -31.44 -5.29
CA SER A 16 -27.21 -32.74 -5.41
C SER A 16 -28.72 -32.63 -5.23
N ASP A 17 -29.19 -31.66 -4.43
CA ASP A 17 -30.61 -31.40 -4.16
C ASP A 17 -30.85 -29.89 -4.04
N LEU A 18 -31.85 -29.39 -4.76
CA LEU A 18 -32.21 -27.97 -4.77
C LEU A 18 -32.86 -27.52 -3.46
N GLY A 19 -33.72 -28.32 -2.87
CA GLY A 19 -34.52 -27.95 -1.70
C GLY A 19 -33.64 -27.51 -0.51
N PRO A 20 -32.78 -28.41 -0.01
CA PRO A 20 -31.87 -28.09 1.09
C PRO A 20 -30.92 -26.95 0.77
N ALA A 21 -30.42 -26.83 -0.47
CA ALA A 21 -29.50 -25.77 -0.87
C ALA A 21 -30.19 -24.38 -0.93
N ILE A 22 -31.42 -24.33 -1.44
CA ILE A 22 -32.24 -23.10 -1.44
C ILE A 22 -32.48 -22.63 -0.01
N GLU A 23 -32.95 -23.53 0.86
CA GLU A 23 -33.24 -23.18 2.25
C GLU A 23 -31.99 -22.71 3.01
N PHE A 24 -30.87 -23.39 2.78
CA PHE A 24 -29.59 -23.01 3.34
C PHE A 24 -29.18 -21.58 2.97
N LEU A 25 -29.25 -21.21 1.69
CA LEU A 25 -28.86 -19.89 1.21
C LEU A 25 -29.85 -18.81 1.66
N ARG A 26 -31.13 -19.11 1.71
CA ARG A 26 -32.15 -18.19 2.24
C ARG A 26 -31.92 -17.88 3.71
N THR A 27 -31.65 -18.91 4.50
CA THR A 27 -31.49 -18.78 5.96
C THR A 27 -30.14 -18.17 6.36
N ASN A 28 -29.07 -18.49 5.63
CA ASN A 28 -27.70 -18.15 6.05
C ASN A 28 -27.05 -17.04 5.21
N ALA A 29 -27.67 -16.62 4.13
CA ALA A 29 -27.08 -15.66 3.22
C ALA A 29 -28.11 -14.67 2.65
N ASP A 30 -29.35 -14.65 3.15
CA ASP A 30 -30.44 -13.74 2.76
C ASP A 30 -30.68 -13.69 1.24
N PHE A 31 -30.53 -14.82 0.55
CA PHE A 31 -30.87 -14.89 -0.85
C PHE A 31 -32.37 -15.10 -1.04
N ASP A 32 -32.96 -14.34 -1.94
CA ASP A 32 -34.35 -14.52 -2.36
C ASP A 32 -34.44 -15.48 -3.54
N LEU A 33 -35.38 -16.41 -3.48
CA LEU A 33 -35.69 -17.32 -4.60
C LEU A 33 -36.42 -16.55 -5.69
N LEU A 34 -35.85 -16.51 -6.90
CA LEU A 34 -36.44 -15.81 -8.05
C LEU A 34 -37.25 -16.79 -8.95
N SER A 35 -36.72 -17.97 -9.19
CA SER A 35 -37.38 -18.95 -10.10
C SER A 35 -36.91 -20.35 -9.87
N ILE A 36 -37.75 -21.31 -10.24
CA ILE A 36 -37.46 -22.76 -10.29
C ILE A 36 -37.82 -23.26 -11.69
N HIS A 37 -36.98 -24.13 -12.29
CA HIS A 37 -37.23 -24.67 -13.62
C HIS A 37 -36.75 -26.13 -13.76
N PRO A 38 -37.57 -26.98 -14.44
CA PRO A 38 -39.01 -26.82 -14.65
C PRO A 38 -39.79 -27.00 -13.34
N ALA A 39 -41.05 -26.58 -13.31
CA ALA A 39 -41.82 -26.58 -12.06
C ALA A 39 -42.23 -28.01 -11.59
N ASP A 40 -42.46 -28.93 -12.51
CA ASP A 40 -42.88 -30.31 -12.25
C ASP A 40 -41.74 -31.27 -11.91
N SER A 41 -40.53 -30.93 -12.33
CA SER A 41 -39.31 -31.70 -12.04
C SER A 41 -38.11 -30.79 -11.96
N PRO A 42 -37.96 -30.06 -10.86
CA PRO A 42 -36.98 -29.00 -10.75
C PRO A 42 -35.52 -29.47 -10.95
N ARG A 43 -34.80 -28.81 -11.87
CA ARG A 43 -33.38 -29.07 -12.15
C ARG A 43 -32.51 -27.85 -11.94
N SER A 44 -33.12 -26.67 -11.89
CA SER A 44 -32.40 -25.46 -11.52
C SER A 44 -33.28 -24.49 -10.72
N ALA A 45 -32.66 -23.65 -9.94
CA ALA A 45 -33.28 -22.56 -9.20
C ALA A 45 -32.39 -21.31 -9.24
N ARG A 46 -32.98 -20.14 -9.51
CA ARG A 46 -32.28 -18.87 -9.43
C ARG A 46 -32.57 -18.14 -8.14
N LEU A 47 -31.53 -17.67 -7.52
CA LEU A 47 -31.62 -16.87 -6.30
C LEU A 47 -30.85 -15.56 -6.52
N ALA A 48 -31.30 -14.50 -5.86
CA ALA A 48 -30.62 -13.21 -5.90
C ALA A 48 -30.47 -12.59 -4.52
N ARG A 49 -29.41 -11.81 -4.38
CA ARG A 49 -29.14 -10.93 -3.26
C ARG A 49 -28.32 -9.73 -3.74
N ASP A 50 -28.72 -8.51 -3.38
CA ASP A 50 -27.95 -7.27 -3.57
C ASP A 50 -27.34 -7.15 -4.99
N GLY A 51 -28.15 -7.40 -6.03
CA GLY A 51 -27.72 -7.36 -7.44
C GLY A 51 -26.92 -8.56 -7.93
N THR A 52 -26.55 -9.48 -7.06
CA THR A 52 -25.90 -10.76 -7.43
C THR A 52 -26.93 -11.84 -7.69
N THR A 53 -26.84 -12.54 -8.82
CA THR A 53 -27.69 -13.69 -9.15
C THR A 53 -26.87 -14.95 -9.25
N ILE A 54 -27.33 -16.01 -8.60
CA ILE A 54 -26.78 -17.35 -8.70
C ILE A 54 -27.84 -18.31 -9.23
N GLU A 55 -27.41 -19.38 -9.92
CA GLU A 55 -28.27 -20.48 -10.36
C GLU A 55 -27.77 -21.78 -9.73
N LEU A 56 -28.56 -22.34 -8.82
CA LEU A 56 -28.34 -23.70 -8.36
C LEU A 56 -28.78 -24.67 -9.47
N GLN A 57 -27.97 -25.64 -9.79
CA GLN A 57 -28.25 -26.62 -10.82
C GLN A 57 -27.96 -28.03 -10.28
N ILE A 58 -28.90 -28.96 -10.51
CA ILE A 58 -28.68 -30.39 -10.16
C ILE A 58 -27.46 -30.91 -10.91
N GLY A 59 -26.47 -31.36 -10.17
CA GLY A 59 -25.21 -31.87 -10.70
C GLY A 59 -24.30 -32.40 -9.61
N ARG A 60 -23.04 -32.68 -9.97
CA ARG A 60 -22.05 -33.13 -9.00
C ARG A 60 -21.55 -31.91 -8.17
N PRO A 61 -21.76 -31.94 -6.85
CA PRO A 61 -21.32 -30.83 -5.98
C PRO A 61 -19.81 -30.61 -6.02
N THR A 62 -19.40 -29.34 -5.88
CA THR A 62 -17.98 -28.93 -5.89
C THR A 62 -17.51 -28.30 -4.58
N GLY A 63 -18.37 -28.27 -3.55
CA GLY A 63 -18.05 -27.61 -2.29
C GLY A 63 -17.86 -26.07 -2.45
N THR A 64 -18.76 -25.45 -3.20
CA THR A 64 -18.69 -24.01 -3.53
C THR A 64 -18.75 -23.15 -2.28
N VAL A 65 -17.89 -22.13 -2.21
CA VAL A 65 -17.93 -21.09 -1.17
C VAL A 65 -18.56 -19.82 -1.76
N ILE A 66 -19.62 -19.34 -1.10
CA ILE A 66 -20.24 -18.05 -1.37
C ILE A 66 -19.79 -17.11 -0.26
N ALA A 67 -18.94 -16.14 -0.60
CA ALA A 67 -18.47 -15.14 0.34
C ALA A 67 -19.40 -13.91 0.31
N ILE A 68 -19.79 -13.44 1.50
CA ILE A 68 -20.53 -12.21 1.69
C ILE A 68 -19.75 -11.31 2.65
N ALA A 69 -19.61 -10.03 2.29
CA ALA A 69 -18.92 -9.05 3.12
C ALA A 69 -19.86 -7.89 3.48
N GLY A 70 -19.72 -7.37 4.67
CA GLY A 70 -20.51 -6.22 5.12
C GLY A 70 -20.08 -5.72 6.50
N PRO A 71 -20.27 -4.43 6.80
CA PRO A 71 -19.72 -3.79 8.01
C PRO A 71 -20.27 -4.40 9.32
N ASP A 72 -21.47 -4.97 9.27
CA ASP A 72 -22.16 -5.51 10.45
C ASP A 72 -22.10 -7.05 10.51
N LEU A 73 -21.35 -7.69 9.61
CA LEU A 73 -21.21 -9.14 9.60
C LEU A 73 -20.16 -9.60 10.59
N VAL A 74 -20.44 -10.73 11.24
CA VAL A 74 -19.45 -11.42 12.09
C VAL A 74 -18.74 -12.45 11.21
N ASP A 75 -17.41 -12.42 11.25
CA ASP A 75 -16.56 -13.34 10.50
C ASP A 75 -16.87 -14.81 10.87
N GLY A 76 -16.96 -15.65 9.86
CA GLY A 76 -17.19 -17.08 10.05
C GLY A 76 -17.75 -17.78 8.84
N ASP A 77 -17.56 -19.11 8.83
CA ASP A 77 -18.06 -20.01 7.82
C ASP A 77 -19.24 -20.82 8.37
N THR A 78 -20.30 -20.92 7.57
CA THR A 78 -21.42 -21.85 7.83
C THR A 78 -21.45 -22.86 6.68
N VAL A 79 -21.29 -24.13 6.99
CA VAL A 79 -21.28 -25.21 6.01
C VAL A 79 -22.67 -25.84 5.92
N GLY A 80 -23.18 -25.92 4.72
CA GLY A 80 -24.48 -26.50 4.38
C GLY A 80 -24.39 -27.80 3.59
N PRO A 81 -25.47 -28.15 2.88
CA PRO A 81 -25.53 -29.36 2.05
C PRO A 81 -24.43 -29.35 0.99
N ASP A 82 -23.94 -30.53 0.64
CA ASP A 82 -22.95 -30.73 -0.42
C ASP A 82 -21.62 -29.98 -0.25
N GLY A 83 -21.30 -29.53 0.99
CA GLY A 83 -20.16 -28.68 1.26
C GLY A 83 -20.33 -27.24 0.76
N LEU A 84 -21.55 -26.85 0.37
CA LEU A 84 -21.87 -25.45 0.08
C LEU A 84 -21.63 -24.61 1.34
N THR A 85 -20.75 -23.64 1.24
CA THR A 85 -20.31 -22.84 2.39
C THR A 85 -20.70 -21.38 2.19
N VAL A 86 -21.30 -20.76 3.20
CA VAL A 86 -21.45 -19.32 3.29
C VAL A 86 -20.36 -18.78 4.21
N ARG A 87 -19.43 -18.04 3.62
CA ARG A 87 -18.39 -17.31 4.34
C ARG A 87 -18.85 -15.89 4.57
N ARG A 88 -18.91 -15.48 5.82
CA ARG A 88 -19.16 -14.09 6.19
C ARG A 88 -17.86 -13.43 6.58
N SER A 89 -17.68 -12.21 6.13
CA SER A 89 -16.58 -11.36 6.59
C SER A 89 -17.10 -9.96 6.88
N SER A 90 -16.61 -9.35 7.95
CA SER A 90 -16.70 -7.92 8.11
C SER A 90 -16.06 -7.27 6.88
N THR A 91 -16.55 -6.11 6.45
CA THR A 91 -15.85 -5.34 5.43
C THR A 91 -14.43 -5.09 5.92
N PRO A 92 -13.38 -5.36 5.14
CA PRO A 92 -12.03 -5.09 5.58
C PRO A 92 -11.93 -3.63 6.00
N SER A 93 -11.78 -3.37 7.28
CA SER A 93 -11.42 -2.06 7.79
C SER A 93 -9.90 -1.95 7.74
N LEU A 94 -9.37 -0.74 7.56
CA LEU A 94 -7.94 -0.50 7.68
C LEU A 94 -7.46 -0.96 9.05
N VAL A 95 -6.63 -2.00 9.08
CA VAL A 95 -6.07 -2.53 10.32
C VAL A 95 -4.72 -1.88 10.56
N VAL A 96 -4.64 -1.08 11.61
CA VAL A 96 -3.38 -0.46 12.04
C VAL A 96 -2.82 -1.27 13.20
N HIS A 97 -1.76 -2.02 12.93
CA HIS A 97 -1.07 -2.79 13.96
C HIS A 97 -0.27 -1.87 14.89
N PRO A 98 -0.18 -2.20 16.19
CA PRO A 98 0.75 -1.52 17.08
C PRO A 98 2.18 -1.64 16.56
N VAL A 99 2.94 -0.55 16.65
CA VAL A 99 4.35 -0.55 16.28
C VAL A 99 5.15 -1.38 17.26
N VAL A 100 5.86 -2.37 16.77
CA VAL A 100 6.89 -3.11 17.50
C VAL A 100 8.23 -2.51 17.09
N GLU A 101 8.74 -1.60 17.89
CA GLU A 101 10.00 -0.91 17.60
C GLU A 101 11.19 -1.86 17.68
N GLU A 102 12.14 -1.70 16.77
CA GLU A 102 13.41 -2.43 16.78
C GLU A 102 14.55 -1.55 16.28
N THR A 103 15.75 -1.83 16.74
CA THR A 103 16.97 -1.26 16.19
C THR A 103 17.69 -2.35 15.41
N SER A 104 17.66 -2.23 14.09
CA SER A 104 18.17 -3.27 13.18
C SER A 104 18.68 -2.68 11.87
N ILE A 105 19.58 -3.41 11.23
CA ILE A 105 20.05 -3.15 9.88
C ILE A 105 19.35 -4.12 8.93
N GLY A 106 18.61 -3.58 7.98
CA GLY A 106 17.92 -4.32 6.94
C GLY A 106 18.82 -4.65 5.74
N PRO A 107 18.32 -5.44 4.78
CA PRO A 107 19.09 -5.91 3.64
C PRO A 107 19.52 -4.76 2.71
N SER A 108 20.72 -4.89 2.13
CA SER A 108 21.29 -3.98 1.13
C SER A 108 20.91 -4.38 -0.32
N ASP A 109 21.40 -3.64 -1.31
CA ASP A 109 21.25 -4.00 -2.74
C ASP A 109 21.87 -5.35 -3.11
N HIS A 110 22.80 -5.84 -2.28
CA HIS A 110 23.50 -7.11 -2.47
C HIS A 110 22.82 -8.28 -1.77
N ASP A 111 21.81 -8.01 -0.95
CA ASP A 111 21.17 -9.00 -0.10
C ASP A 111 19.67 -9.15 -0.47
N GLY A 112 19.19 -10.36 -0.33
CA GLY A 112 17.78 -10.67 -0.43
C GLY A 112 17.26 -10.84 -1.85
N ASP A 113 16.22 -11.63 -1.95
CA ASP A 113 15.53 -11.92 -3.21
C ASP A 113 14.47 -10.86 -3.51
N HIS A 114 14.41 -10.46 -4.78
CA HIS A 114 13.29 -9.70 -5.29
C HIS A 114 12.19 -10.67 -5.72
N HIS A 115 10.96 -10.42 -5.28
CA HIS A 115 9.78 -11.16 -5.75
C HIS A 115 9.00 -10.34 -6.77
N VAL A 116 8.43 -11.02 -7.75
CA VAL A 116 7.61 -10.39 -8.80
C VAL A 116 6.24 -10.05 -8.22
N GLY A 117 5.82 -8.80 -8.39
CA GLY A 117 4.50 -8.31 -8.02
C GLY A 117 3.68 -7.85 -9.25
N ARG A 118 2.78 -6.89 -9.06
CA ARG A 118 1.91 -6.37 -10.12
C ARG A 118 2.69 -5.61 -11.18
N ALA A 119 2.12 -5.53 -12.39
CA ALA A 119 2.60 -4.71 -13.51
C ALA A 119 4.07 -4.96 -13.91
N GLY A 120 4.62 -6.16 -13.61
CA GLY A 120 6.02 -6.51 -13.91
C GLY A 120 7.05 -5.89 -12.97
N MET A 121 6.62 -5.25 -11.90
CA MET A 121 7.48 -4.70 -10.86
C MET A 121 8.05 -5.82 -9.99
N THR A 122 9.29 -5.64 -9.51
CA THR A 122 9.91 -6.52 -8.52
C THR A 122 10.08 -5.78 -7.19
N TYR A 123 9.87 -6.49 -6.10
CA TYR A 123 9.82 -5.94 -4.74
C TYR A 123 10.85 -6.61 -3.86
N ARG A 124 11.52 -5.83 -3.04
CA ARG A 124 12.38 -6.31 -1.94
C ARG A 124 12.01 -5.58 -0.66
N ASP A 125 11.70 -6.34 0.38
CA ASP A 125 11.39 -5.78 1.70
C ASP A 125 12.65 -5.18 2.34
N LEU A 126 12.57 -3.93 2.78
CA LEU A 126 13.66 -3.20 3.42
C LEU A 126 13.60 -3.30 4.95
N ILE A 127 12.43 -3.64 5.50
CA ILE A 127 12.19 -3.90 6.92
C ILE A 127 11.42 -5.21 7.05
N PRO A 128 12.11 -6.36 7.07
CA PRO A 128 11.43 -7.67 7.08
C PRO A 128 10.47 -7.88 8.27
N SER A 129 10.74 -7.28 9.43
CA SER A 129 9.84 -7.31 10.59
C SER A 129 8.57 -6.47 10.38
N ARG A 130 8.60 -5.50 9.43
CA ARG A 130 7.54 -4.50 9.23
C ARG A 130 7.08 -3.81 10.52
N TRP A 131 7.96 -3.79 11.52
CA TRP A 131 7.66 -3.30 12.87
C TRP A 131 6.37 -3.87 13.45
N GLY A 132 6.21 -5.20 13.34
CA GLY A 132 5.01 -5.91 13.79
C GLY A 132 3.80 -5.78 12.86
N GLY A 133 4.01 -5.45 11.58
CA GLY A 133 2.93 -5.22 10.60
C GLY A 133 2.47 -3.76 10.50
N ALA A 134 3.10 -2.86 11.25
CA ALA A 134 2.73 -1.45 11.25
C ALA A 134 3.21 -0.72 9.98
N VAL A 135 4.44 -0.95 9.53
CA VAL A 135 5.05 -0.21 8.41
C VAL A 135 5.65 -1.16 7.40
N ILE A 136 5.43 -0.91 6.13
CA ILE A 136 6.19 -1.54 5.04
C ILE A 136 7.16 -0.53 4.44
N ALA A 137 8.37 -0.99 4.13
CA ALA A 137 9.31 -0.29 3.28
C ALA A 137 9.81 -1.25 2.22
N SER A 138 9.71 -0.87 0.96
CA SER A 138 10.07 -1.72 -0.18
C SER A 138 10.95 -0.98 -1.17
N SER A 139 11.98 -1.66 -1.69
CA SER A 139 12.60 -1.29 -2.95
C SER A 139 11.80 -1.92 -4.08
N ILE A 140 11.29 -1.08 -4.97
CA ILE A 140 10.50 -1.49 -6.14
C ILE A 140 11.30 -1.16 -7.38
N ARG A 141 11.51 -2.16 -8.25
CA ARG A 141 12.29 -2.02 -9.49
C ARG A 141 11.50 -2.42 -10.73
N ILE A 142 11.82 -1.75 -11.83
CA ILE A 142 11.46 -2.18 -13.19
C ILE A 142 12.76 -2.17 -14.00
N GLU A 143 13.18 -3.35 -14.46
CA GLU A 143 14.47 -3.53 -15.12
C GLU A 143 14.55 -2.86 -16.48
N SER A 144 13.49 -2.97 -17.29
CA SER A 144 13.49 -2.48 -18.68
C SER A 144 12.67 -1.21 -18.80
N ALA A 145 13.20 -0.23 -19.55
CA ALA A 145 12.47 0.99 -19.89
C ALA A 145 11.22 0.68 -20.74
N GLY A 146 10.17 1.45 -20.53
CA GLY A 146 8.97 1.36 -21.35
C GLY A 146 7.68 1.76 -20.68
N SER A 147 6.59 1.46 -21.35
CA SER A 147 5.24 1.67 -20.82
C SER A 147 4.93 0.63 -19.75
N VAL A 148 4.38 1.09 -18.62
CA VAL A 148 3.96 0.22 -17.51
C VAL A 148 2.49 -0.16 -17.69
N PRO A 149 2.12 -1.46 -17.68
CA PRO A 149 0.75 -1.91 -17.83
C PRO A 149 -0.03 -1.75 -16.51
N ASP A 150 -0.13 -0.51 -16.06
CA ASP A 150 -0.83 -0.13 -14.83
C ASP A 150 -2.22 0.46 -15.15
N TYR A 151 -3.05 0.60 -14.14
CA TYR A 151 -4.39 1.16 -14.19
C TYR A 151 -4.55 2.25 -13.13
N VAL A 152 -5.58 3.09 -13.24
CA VAL A 152 -5.89 4.07 -12.20
C VAL A 152 -6.31 3.33 -10.94
N HIS A 153 -5.65 3.63 -9.83
CA HIS A 153 -5.89 2.98 -8.54
C HIS A 153 -5.59 3.94 -7.39
N HIS A 154 -5.96 3.52 -6.20
CA HIS A 154 -5.63 4.23 -4.96
C HIS A 154 -5.41 3.23 -3.82
N HIS A 155 -4.80 3.70 -2.75
CA HIS A 155 -4.49 2.88 -1.59
C HIS A 155 -5.27 3.30 -0.36
N ASP A 156 -5.69 2.30 0.41
CA ASP A 156 -6.31 2.47 1.72
C ASP A 156 -5.20 2.53 2.78
N VAL A 157 -4.52 3.67 2.86
CA VAL A 157 -3.36 3.91 3.73
C VAL A 157 -3.60 5.13 4.62
N LEU A 158 -2.84 5.26 5.68
CA LEU A 158 -2.71 6.49 6.45
C LEU A 158 -1.59 7.39 5.91
N PHE A 159 -0.53 6.77 5.42
CA PHE A 159 0.62 7.45 4.83
C PHE A 159 1.27 6.57 3.77
N GLN A 160 1.66 7.15 2.65
CA GLN A 160 2.49 6.49 1.65
C GLN A 160 3.45 7.48 1.00
N LEU A 161 4.72 7.09 0.95
CA LEU A 161 5.80 7.83 0.32
C LEU A 161 6.36 7.03 -0.85
N ILE A 162 6.57 7.68 -1.98
CA ILE A 162 7.37 7.16 -3.09
C ILE A 162 8.58 8.07 -3.27
N PHE A 163 9.78 7.53 -3.09
CA PHE A 163 11.04 8.21 -3.33
C PHE A 163 11.75 7.57 -4.51
N CYS A 164 11.97 8.30 -5.59
CA CYS A 164 12.72 7.79 -6.74
C CYS A 164 14.21 7.74 -6.40
N ARG A 165 14.76 6.52 -6.35
CA ARG A 165 16.17 6.31 -6.00
C ARG A 165 17.06 6.28 -7.24
N ARG A 166 16.58 5.67 -8.34
CA ARG A 166 17.33 5.54 -9.60
C ARG A 166 16.44 5.75 -10.81
N GLY A 167 17.01 6.35 -11.84
CA GLY A 167 16.30 6.58 -13.09
C GLY A 167 15.18 7.61 -12.95
N TRP A 168 14.06 7.35 -13.60
CA TRP A 168 12.85 8.13 -13.54
C TRP A 168 11.61 7.26 -13.76
N VAL A 169 10.49 7.71 -13.23
CA VAL A 169 9.17 7.12 -13.49
C VAL A 169 8.18 8.23 -13.86
N GLU A 170 7.38 8.01 -14.89
CA GLU A 170 6.31 8.92 -15.30
C GLU A 170 5.03 8.53 -14.59
N VAL A 171 4.42 9.49 -13.93
CA VAL A 171 3.24 9.28 -13.07
C VAL A 171 2.19 10.35 -13.34
N VAL A 172 0.95 10.03 -13.03
CA VAL A 172 -0.16 10.98 -13.05
C VAL A 172 -0.99 10.80 -11.79
N TYR A 173 -1.41 11.92 -11.21
CA TYR A 173 -2.17 11.97 -9.96
C TYR A 173 -3.45 12.77 -10.11
N GLU A 174 -4.48 12.37 -9.39
CA GLU A 174 -5.75 13.09 -9.25
C GLU A 174 -5.49 14.55 -8.84
N ASP A 175 -6.14 15.49 -9.56
CA ASP A 175 -6.10 16.94 -9.31
C ASP A 175 -4.69 17.58 -9.39
N GLN A 176 -3.70 16.89 -9.97
CA GLN A 176 -2.33 17.40 -10.10
C GLN A 176 -1.98 17.80 -11.54
N GLY A 177 -2.93 17.73 -12.48
CA GLY A 177 -2.72 18.11 -13.88
C GLY A 177 -2.07 17.01 -14.72
N GLU A 178 -1.25 17.46 -15.69
CA GLU A 178 -0.60 16.57 -16.65
C GLU A 178 0.39 15.61 -15.99
N PRO A 179 0.65 14.44 -16.60
CA PRO A 179 1.70 13.54 -16.15
C PRO A 179 3.04 14.23 -15.99
N PHE A 180 3.84 13.79 -15.03
CA PHE A 180 5.17 14.32 -14.79
C PHE A 180 6.18 13.20 -14.50
N LEU A 181 7.46 13.53 -14.69
CA LEU A 181 8.57 12.64 -14.38
C LEU A 181 9.02 12.84 -12.92
N LEU A 182 9.05 11.75 -12.17
CA LEU A 182 9.69 11.67 -10.86
C LEU A 182 11.11 11.17 -11.07
N HIS A 183 12.09 12.06 -10.99
CA HIS A 183 13.51 11.76 -11.21
C HIS A 183 14.20 11.26 -9.94
N ALA A 184 15.36 10.62 -10.12
CA ALA A 184 16.18 10.19 -9.00
C ALA A 184 16.45 11.36 -8.01
N GLY A 185 16.11 11.12 -6.74
CA GLY A 185 16.14 12.09 -5.67
C GLY A 185 14.81 12.81 -5.41
N ASP A 186 13.86 12.81 -6.34
CA ASP A 186 12.53 13.35 -6.11
C ASP A 186 11.69 12.41 -5.24
N CYS A 187 10.69 12.97 -4.57
CA CYS A 187 9.69 12.15 -3.90
C CYS A 187 8.29 12.76 -3.97
N VAL A 188 7.29 11.90 -3.86
CA VAL A 188 5.89 12.29 -3.67
C VAL A 188 5.33 11.59 -2.45
N ILE A 189 4.37 12.21 -1.78
CA ILE A 189 3.46 11.47 -0.92
C ILE A 189 2.19 11.14 -1.70
N GLN A 190 1.64 9.99 -1.40
CA GLN A 190 0.35 9.53 -1.89
C GLN A 190 -0.63 9.59 -0.71
N PRO A 191 -1.35 10.71 -0.52
CA PRO A 191 -2.36 10.80 0.53
C PRO A 191 -3.39 9.69 0.43
N PRO A 192 -4.09 9.35 1.52
CA PRO A 192 -5.13 8.32 1.52
C PRO A 192 -6.12 8.49 0.37
N HIS A 193 -6.30 7.45 -0.44
CA HIS A 193 -7.24 7.41 -1.57
C HIS A 193 -6.98 8.36 -2.76
N ILE A 194 -5.84 9.04 -2.85
CA ILE A 194 -5.49 9.78 -4.07
C ILE A 194 -5.37 8.81 -5.25
N ARG A 195 -6.12 9.06 -6.33
CA ARG A 195 -6.06 8.25 -7.53
C ARG A 195 -4.80 8.56 -8.30
N HIS A 196 -4.12 7.52 -8.76
CA HIS A 196 -2.89 7.68 -9.50
C HIS A 196 -2.64 6.49 -10.45
N ARG A 197 -1.65 6.67 -11.33
CA ARG A 197 -1.22 5.65 -12.28
C ARG A 197 0.24 5.85 -12.65
N VAL A 198 0.97 4.75 -12.79
CA VAL A 198 2.31 4.72 -13.39
C VAL A 198 2.16 4.54 -14.90
N LEU A 199 2.82 5.37 -15.70
CA LEU A 199 2.68 5.38 -17.15
C LEU A 199 3.88 4.74 -17.85
N SER A 200 5.09 5.17 -17.48
CA SER A 200 6.34 4.71 -18.08
C SER A 200 7.51 4.84 -17.12
N ASN A 201 8.62 4.21 -17.45
CA ASN A 201 9.84 4.23 -16.65
C ASN A 201 11.10 4.20 -17.50
N SER A 202 12.21 4.69 -16.92
CA SER A 202 13.56 4.50 -17.48
C SER A 202 14.07 3.08 -17.23
N ASP A 203 15.12 2.70 -17.93
CA ASP A 203 15.85 1.45 -17.71
C ASP A 203 16.41 1.41 -16.26
N GLY A 204 16.26 0.27 -15.59
CA GLY A 204 16.71 0.09 -14.20
C GLY A 204 16.11 1.06 -13.19
N MET A 205 14.86 1.52 -13.40
CA MET A 205 14.16 2.39 -12.48
C MET A 205 14.01 1.72 -11.11
N GLU A 206 14.28 2.47 -10.05
CA GLU A 206 14.07 2.03 -8.67
C GLU A 206 13.45 3.13 -7.83
N VAL A 207 12.39 2.77 -7.09
CA VAL A 207 11.80 3.62 -6.06
C VAL A 207 11.86 2.93 -4.70
N VAL A 208 11.93 3.74 -3.64
CA VAL A 208 11.67 3.32 -2.27
C VAL A 208 10.24 3.73 -1.95
N GLU A 209 9.42 2.74 -1.63
CA GLU A 209 8.06 2.92 -1.14
C GLU A 209 8.01 2.69 0.35
N ILE A 210 7.33 3.58 1.09
CA ILE A 210 7.08 3.42 2.51
C ILE A 210 5.59 3.62 2.75
N GLY A 211 4.93 2.59 3.30
CA GLY A 211 3.49 2.57 3.56
C GLY A 211 3.16 2.34 5.04
N TYR A 212 2.15 3.04 5.53
CA TYR A 212 1.57 2.88 6.85
C TYR A 212 0.04 2.85 6.74
N PRO A 213 -0.63 1.77 7.16
CA PRO A 213 -0.07 0.52 7.67
C PRO A 213 0.59 -0.34 6.57
N ALA A 214 1.32 -1.39 7.00
CA ALA A 214 2.04 -2.27 6.09
C ALA A 214 1.11 -3.05 5.16
N GLU A 215 0.02 -3.59 5.68
CA GLU A 215 -1.00 -4.28 4.88
C GLU A 215 -2.19 -3.35 4.66
N HIS A 216 -2.46 -3.07 3.39
CA HIS A 216 -3.54 -2.20 2.98
C HIS A 216 -4.11 -2.62 1.62
N LEU A 217 -5.34 -2.21 1.35
CA LEU A 217 -5.98 -2.49 0.07
C LEU A 217 -5.45 -1.55 -1.02
N THR A 218 -5.26 -2.12 -2.20
CA THR A 218 -5.13 -1.39 -3.46
C THR A 218 -6.44 -1.52 -4.21
N LEU A 219 -7.14 -0.41 -4.39
CA LEU A 219 -8.46 -0.35 -5.01
C LEU A 219 -8.34 0.19 -6.43
N VAL A 220 -8.95 -0.51 -7.38
CA VAL A 220 -8.96 -0.10 -8.79
C VAL A 220 -10.05 0.94 -8.99
N GLU A 221 -9.71 2.04 -9.70
CA GLU A 221 -10.66 3.07 -10.07
C GLU A 221 -11.14 2.86 -11.52
N HIS A 222 -12.44 2.79 -11.72
CA HIS A 222 -13.04 2.56 -13.03
C HIS A 222 -13.70 3.80 -13.64
N ASP A 223 -14.10 4.75 -12.81
CA ASP A 223 -14.92 5.89 -13.21
C ASP A 223 -14.08 7.13 -13.48
N LEU A 224 -13.02 7.37 -12.69
CA LEU A 224 -12.15 8.52 -12.86
C LEU A 224 -11.04 8.23 -13.89
N ARG A 225 -10.94 9.10 -14.89
CA ARG A 225 -9.82 9.10 -15.84
C ARG A 225 -8.80 10.15 -15.47
N LEU A 226 -7.53 9.82 -15.56
CA LEU A 226 -6.41 10.73 -15.35
C LEU A 226 -5.71 11.06 -16.69
N PRO A 227 -5.27 12.30 -16.91
CA PRO A 227 -5.38 13.45 -16.01
C PRO A 227 -6.82 13.99 -15.92
N ASN A 228 -7.19 14.57 -14.77
CA ASN A 228 -8.55 15.09 -14.51
C ASN A 228 -8.58 16.60 -14.20
N GLY A 229 -7.46 17.30 -14.36
CA GLY A 229 -7.33 18.73 -14.10
C GLY A 229 -6.40 19.05 -12.93
N VAL A 230 -6.50 20.27 -12.41
CA VAL A 230 -5.68 20.77 -11.30
C VAL A 230 -6.57 21.37 -10.22
N ASP A 231 -6.45 20.87 -9.00
CA ASP A 231 -7.02 21.49 -7.81
C ASP A 231 -6.05 21.30 -6.61
N HIS A 232 -5.20 22.27 -6.36
CA HIS A 232 -4.24 22.21 -5.27
C HIS A 232 -4.86 22.40 -3.87
N ASP A 233 -6.13 22.72 -3.79
CA ASP A 233 -6.87 22.85 -2.54
C ASP A 233 -7.50 21.52 -2.11
N THR A 234 -7.54 20.53 -2.97
CA THR A 234 -8.01 19.17 -2.62
C THR A 234 -7.20 18.60 -1.45
N ARG A 235 -7.91 17.98 -0.53
CA ARG A 235 -7.34 17.29 0.63
C ARG A 235 -7.90 15.88 0.71
N TRP A 236 -7.00 14.94 0.95
CA TRP A 236 -7.32 13.52 1.12
C TRP A 236 -7.12 13.16 2.59
N SER A 237 -8.22 12.92 3.32
CA SER A 237 -8.18 12.70 4.77
C SER A 237 -7.37 13.78 5.53
N GLY A 238 -7.50 15.04 5.09
CA GLY A 238 -6.79 16.18 5.65
C GLY A 238 -5.35 16.37 5.18
N GLN A 239 -4.80 15.45 4.40
CA GLN A 239 -3.44 15.56 3.84
C GLN A 239 -3.43 16.26 2.49
N SER A 240 -2.32 16.88 2.14
CA SER A 240 -2.06 17.48 0.82
C SER A 240 -1.12 16.59 0.01
N PHE A 241 -1.25 16.61 -1.30
CA PHE A 241 -0.22 16.06 -2.18
C PHE A 241 1.07 16.89 -2.08
N VAL A 242 2.20 16.21 -2.16
CA VAL A 242 3.54 16.85 -2.24
C VAL A 242 4.32 16.18 -3.36
N HIS A 243 4.92 17.00 -4.23
CA HIS A 243 5.98 16.59 -5.12
C HIS A 243 7.23 17.42 -4.76
N HIS A 244 8.19 16.78 -4.11
CA HIS A 244 9.47 17.40 -3.75
C HIS A 244 10.51 17.12 -4.84
N HIS A 245 10.99 18.16 -5.47
CA HIS A 245 12.03 18.06 -6.50
C HIS A 245 13.43 18.15 -5.89
N ALA A 246 14.28 17.20 -6.21
CA ALA A 246 15.67 17.15 -5.76
C ALA A 246 16.47 18.41 -6.16
N GLY A 247 16.18 18.98 -7.33
CA GLY A 247 16.81 20.19 -7.82
C GLY A 247 16.48 21.45 -7.00
N ASN A 248 15.40 21.42 -6.22
CA ASN A 248 14.96 22.55 -5.40
C ASN A 248 15.39 22.44 -3.93
N ARG A 249 16.25 21.48 -3.60
CA ARG A 249 16.69 21.24 -2.22
C ARG A 249 17.45 22.41 -1.65
N HIS A 250 17.02 22.84 -0.47
CA HIS A 250 17.77 23.77 0.36
C HIS A 250 18.47 23.00 1.48
N TRP A 251 19.80 22.92 1.41
CA TRP A 251 20.61 22.20 2.37
C TRP A 251 20.94 23.07 3.58
N ILE A 252 20.65 22.56 4.76
CA ILE A 252 20.89 23.24 6.04
C ILE A 252 21.96 22.43 6.79
N PRO A 253 23.10 23.03 7.17
CA PRO A 253 24.08 22.38 8.02
C PRO A 253 23.47 22.02 9.38
N VAL A 254 23.59 20.75 9.78
CA VAL A 254 23.12 20.25 11.09
C VAL A 254 24.25 19.65 11.91
N GLY A 255 25.46 19.62 11.39
CA GLY A 255 26.69 19.15 12.03
C GLY A 255 27.88 19.36 11.11
N THR A 256 29.08 19.05 11.61
CA THR A 256 30.31 19.12 10.80
C THR A 256 30.25 18.07 9.69
N GLY A 257 30.19 18.51 8.44
CA GLY A 257 30.07 17.63 7.28
C GLY A 257 28.70 16.92 7.16
N VAL A 258 27.68 17.40 7.89
CA VAL A 258 26.33 16.87 7.86
C VAL A 258 25.35 17.97 7.48
N GLU A 259 24.58 17.73 6.43
CA GLU A 259 23.55 18.64 5.95
C GLU A 259 22.22 17.90 5.76
N ARG A 260 21.13 18.60 6.02
CA ARG A 260 19.76 18.09 5.92
C ARG A 260 18.93 18.98 5.01
N THR A 261 17.99 18.39 4.28
CA THR A 261 16.93 19.10 3.57
C THR A 261 15.57 18.53 3.95
N ASP A 262 14.60 19.42 4.14
CA ASP A 262 13.20 19.08 4.38
C ASP A 262 12.48 18.87 3.04
N THR A 263 11.55 17.94 3.00
CA THR A 263 10.73 17.66 1.81
C THR A 263 9.34 18.29 1.84
N GLY A 264 8.94 18.91 2.95
CA GLY A 264 7.61 19.48 3.16
C GLY A 264 6.54 18.47 3.60
N VAL A 265 6.88 17.19 3.72
CA VAL A 265 5.95 16.12 4.05
C VAL A 265 5.32 16.30 5.43
N ARG A 266 6.07 16.80 6.41
CA ARG A 266 5.55 17.03 7.76
C ARG A 266 4.35 17.98 7.77
N VAL A 267 4.42 19.05 7.01
CA VAL A 267 3.33 20.03 6.89
C VAL A 267 2.15 19.40 6.14
N ALA A 268 2.42 18.71 5.04
CA ALA A 268 1.40 18.14 4.18
C ALA A 268 0.60 17.00 4.86
N THR A 269 1.20 16.30 5.81
CA THR A 269 0.58 15.19 6.56
C THR A 269 0.06 15.62 7.94
N ASN A 270 0.03 16.92 8.25
CA ASN A 270 -0.31 17.44 9.58
C ASN A 270 0.54 16.81 10.69
N GLY A 271 1.82 16.55 10.38
CA GLY A 271 2.79 15.95 11.31
C GLY A 271 2.64 14.45 11.53
N LEU A 272 1.84 13.74 10.73
CA LEU A 272 1.79 12.26 10.78
C LEU A 272 3.13 11.64 10.38
N ALA A 273 3.80 12.21 9.40
CA ALA A 273 5.12 11.77 8.97
C ALA A 273 6.05 12.96 8.75
N ASP A 274 7.35 12.73 8.95
CA ASP A 274 8.42 13.67 8.57
C ASP A 274 9.40 12.95 7.65
N VAL A 275 9.74 13.59 6.54
CA VAL A 275 10.66 13.04 5.54
C VAL A 275 11.72 14.07 5.24
N SER A 276 12.97 13.66 5.35
CA SER A 276 14.11 14.50 5.02
C SER A 276 15.20 13.71 4.31
N VAL A 277 16.06 14.40 3.60
CA VAL A 277 17.27 13.80 3.03
C VAL A 277 18.46 14.38 3.77
N VAL A 278 19.36 13.49 4.20
CA VAL A 278 20.58 13.86 4.93
C VAL A 278 21.78 13.42 4.10
N ARG A 279 22.78 14.28 3.97
CA ARG A 279 24.06 13.92 3.38
C ARG A 279 25.19 14.09 4.38
N LEU A 280 26.10 13.15 4.35
CA LEU A 280 27.30 13.12 5.17
C LEU A 280 28.51 13.11 4.25
N SER A 281 29.43 14.03 4.49
CA SER A 281 30.77 13.97 3.86
C SER A 281 31.56 12.82 4.45
N ALA A 282 32.49 12.27 3.70
CA ALA A 282 33.37 11.19 4.18
C ALA A 282 34.00 11.56 5.52
N SER A 283 34.01 10.62 6.46
CA SER A 283 34.44 10.76 7.86
C SER A 283 33.55 11.65 8.75
N ALA A 284 32.46 12.23 8.25
CA ALA A 284 31.51 12.91 9.08
C ALA A 284 30.69 11.91 9.92
N SER A 285 30.31 12.34 11.12
CA SER A 285 29.49 11.53 12.03
C SER A 285 28.19 12.24 12.37
N HIS A 286 27.11 11.47 12.49
CA HIS A 286 25.77 11.92 12.87
C HIS A 286 25.20 11.00 13.94
N SER A 287 24.89 11.57 15.10
CA SER A 287 24.26 10.80 16.19
C SER A 287 22.74 10.85 16.08
N ILE A 288 22.12 9.72 16.26
CA ILE A 288 20.68 9.54 16.36
C ILE A 288 20.42 9.15 17.83
N ASP A 289 19.99 10.13 18.62
CA ASP A 289 19.76 9.94 20.05
C ASP A 289 18.28 9.63 20.35
N PRO A 290 17.97 9.06 21.53
CA PRO A 290 16.61 8.94 22.01
C PRO A 290 15.94 10.30 21.99
N GLU A 291 14.83 10.39 21.31
CA GLU A 291 14.09 11.63 21.19
C GLU A 291 12.82 11.54 22.02
N SER A 292 12.59 12.57 22.85
CA SER A 292 11.34 12.73 23.59
C SER A 292 10.20 13.21 22.70
N SER A 293 10.46 13.35 21.40
CA SER A 293 9.47 13.76 20.41
C SER A 293 8.52 12.61 20.09
N LEU A 294 7.31 12.96 19.71
CA LEU A 294 6.21 12.02 19.43
C LEU A 294 6.34 11.25 18.12
N LEU A 295 7.46 11.40 17.39
CA LEU A 295 7.64 10.80 16.09
C LEU A 295 8.40 9.47 16.20
N HIS A 296 7.68 8.40 16.20
CA HIS A 296 8.15 7.02 16.17
C HIS A 296 7.35 6.24 15.13
N PRO A 297 7.92 5.23 14.52
CA PRO A 297 9.31 4.76 14.43
C PRO A 297 10.20 5.60 13.51
N ARG A 298 11.53 5.43 13.60
CA ARG A 298 12.52 6.12 12.77
C ARG A 298 13.22 5.16 11.83
N MET A 299 13.31 5.54 10.58
CA MET A 299 13.91 4.76 9.52
C MET A 299 14.88 5.59 8.70
N TRP A 300 16.02 5.01 8.37
CA TRP A 300 17.03 5.60 7.52
C TRP A 300 17.35 4.65 6.38
N VAL A 301 17.13 5.07 5.15
CA VAL A 301 17.49 4.29 3.95
C VAL A 301 18.75 4.89 3.35
N LEU A 302 19.81 4.12 3.24
CA LEU A 302 21.04 4.57 2.58
C LEU A 302 20.82 4.56 1.06
N LEU A 303 20.67 5.73 0.47
CA LEU A 303 20.42 5.90 -0.96
C LEU A 303 21.69 5.66 -1.78
N ASP A 304 22.82 6.19 -1.30
CA ASP A 304 24.13 6.10 -1.93
C ASP A 304 25.24 6.22 -0.87
N GLY A 305 26.40 5.63 -1.15
CA GLY A 305 27.57 5.65 -0.26
C GLY A 305 27.70 4.43 0.64
N SER A 306 28.41 4.60 1.76
CA SER A 306 28.68 3.57 2.77
C SER A 306 28.84 4.22 4.14
N VAL A 307 28.18 3.66 5.15
CA VAL A 307 28.13 4.24 6.50
C VAL A 307 28.37 3.15 7.54
N ASP A 308 29.29 3.37 8.47
CA ASP A 308 29.42 2.53 9.67
C ASP A 308 28.39 2.98 10.72
N VAL A 309 27.77 2.02 11.34
CA VAL A 309 26.79 2.18 12.43
C VAL A 309 27.39 1.64 13.70
N ASP A 310 27.33 2.41 14.79
CA ASP A 310 27.78 2.00 16.12
C ASP A 310 26.78 2.46 17.20
N GLY A 311 26.59 1.67 18.24
CA GLY A 311 25.67 1.96 19.34
C GLY A 311 24.76 0.78 19.68
N SER A 312 23.46 0.98 19.77
CA SER A 312 22.47 -0.08 20.10
C SER A 312 22.46 -1.21 19.07
N THR A 313 22.88 -0.95 17.84
CA THR A 313 23.28 -1.94 16.83
C THR A 313 24.59 -1.51 16.21
N SER A 314 25.29 -2.43 15.59
CA SER A 314 26.56 -2.14 14.90
C SER A 314 26.70 -2.90 13.60
N GLY A 315 27.33 -2.28 12.63
CA GLY A 315 27.54 -2.86 11.30
C GLY A 315 27.83 -1.82 10.25
N ARG A 316 27.86 -2.25 8.99
CA ARG A 316 28.04 -1.35 7.85
C ARG A 316 26.76 -1.32 7.01
N LEU A 317 26.20 -0.13 6.85
CA LEU A 317 25.18 0.13 5.86
C LEU A 317 25.84 0.26 4.48
N LEU A 318 25.32 -0.47 3.54
CA LEU A 318 25.64 -0.34 2.12
C LEU A 318 24.42 0.25 1.40
N ALA A 319 24.62 0.80 0.21
CA ALA A 319 23.55 1.36 -0.58
C ALA A 319 22.35 0.40 -0.71
N GLY A 320 21.14 0.93 -0.50
CA GLY A 320 19.89 0.17 -0.46
C GLY A 320 19.56 -0.45 0.89
N ALA A 321 20.47 -0.45 1.87
CA ALA A 321 20.18 -0.93 3.20
C ALA A 321 19.37 0.09 4.01
N THR A 322 18.62 -0.42 4.96
CA THR A 322 17.82 0.37 5.91
C THR A 322 18.38 0.20 7.32
N LEU A 323 18.39 1.27 8.08
CA LEU A 323 18.57 1.27 9.53
C LEU A 323 17.26 1.67 10.19
N SER A 324 16.69 0.77 10.98
CA SER A 324 15.62 1.08 11.92
C SER A 324 16.23 1.45 13.27
N VAL A 325 15.70 2.46 13.94
CA VAL A 325 16.15 2.87 15.28
C VAL A 325 14.94 3.03 16.18
N ALA A 326 14.86 2.21 17.22
CA ALA A 326 13.85 2.31 18.26
C ALA A 326 13.97 3.65 19.01
N SER A 327 12.86 4.13 19.54
CA SER A 327 12.77 5.44 20.20
C SER A 327 13.68 5.59 21.41
N THR A 328 13.98 4.48 22.08
CA THR A 328 14.84 4.42 23.27
C THR A 328 16.32 4.25 22.98
N ASP A 329 16.67 4.01 21.73
CA ASP A 329 18.02 3.60 21.33
C ASP A 329 18.83 4.75 20.75
N SER A 330 20.14 4.63 20.88
CA SER A 330 21.12 5.56 20.30
C SER A 330 22.01 4.81 19.33
N VAL A 331 22.25 5.44 18.17
CA VAL A 331 23.27 4.99 17.22
C VAL A 331 24.03 6.18 16.65
N THR A 332 25.27 5.95 16.28
CA THR A 332 26.11 6.93 15.57
C THR A 332 26.37 6.41 14.16
N LEU A 333 26.09 7.22 13.18
CA LEU A 333 26.42 7.00 11.78
C LEU A 333 27.74 7.67 11.47
N THR A 334 28.71 6.93 10.93
CA THR A 334 29.97 7.50 10.47
C THR A 334 30.16 7.17 8.99
N ALA A 335 30.18 8.21 8.16
CA ALA A 335 30.29 8.04 6.72
C ALA A 335 31.69 7.53 6.34
N VAL A 336 31.76 6.40 5.65
CA VAL A 336 32.98 5.85 5.10
C VAL A 336 33.32 6.53 3.78
N THR A 337 32.32 6.81 2.99
CA THR A 337 32.35 7.62 1.77
C THR A 337 31.33 8.73 1.88
N ASP A 338 31.37 9.72 0.98
CA ASP A 338 30.23 10.65 0.86
C ASP A 338 28.95 9.84 0.71
N SER A 339 27.97 10.15 1.55
CA SER A 339 26.78 9.33 1.70
C SER A 339 25.50 10.17 1.74
N THR A 340 24.42 9.64 1.19
CA THR A 340 23.09 10.25 1.20
C THR A 340 22.07 9.27 1.75
N LEU A 341 21.27 9.73 2.72
CA LEU A 341 20.26 8.93 3.40
C LEU A 341 18.90 9.60 3.30
N LEU A 342 17.86 8.81 3.08
CA LEU A 342 16.47 9.19 3.27
C LEU A 342 16.10 8.89 4.73
N CYS A 343 15.66 9.89 5.47
CA CYS A 343 15.18 9.76 6.83
C CYS A 343 13.66 9.89 6.84
N VAL A 344 12.97 8.91 7.42
CA VAL A 344 11.51 8.89 7.55
C VAL A 344 11.13 8.59 8.99
N THR A 345 10.25 9.42 9.54
CA THR A 345 9.65 9.21 10.85
C THR A 345 8.13 9.24 10.72
N ILE A 346 7.44 8.37 11.46
CA ILE A 346 5.99 8.26 11.44
C ILE A 346 5.48 8.38 12.87
N ASP A 347 4.55 9.29 13.11
CA ASP A 347 3.89 9.46 14.41
C ASP A 347 2.73 8.45 14.55
N ALA A 348 3.07 7.24 14.98
CA ALA A 348 2.10 6.18 15.20
C ALA A 348 1.16 6.43 16.41
N SER A 349 1.38 7.48 17.19
CA SER A 349 0.48 7.86 18.29
C SER A 349 -0.75 8.63 17.79
N LYS A 350 -0.69 9.14 16.56
CA LYS A 350 -1.83 9.82 15.94
C LYS A 350 -2.90 8.80 15.58
N PRO A 351 -4.12 8.96 16.13
CA PRO A 351 -5.19 8.02 15.88
C PRO A 351 -5.58 8.02 14.40
N ALA A 352 -6.00 6.86 13.92
CA ALA A 352 -6.63 6.69 12.61
C ALA A 352 -7.97 7.44 12.46
N ASP A 353 -8.41 8.16 13.50
CA ASP A 353 -9.71 8.87 13.57
C ASP A 353 -9.89 9.94 12.51
N HIS A 354 -8.82 10.39 11.87
CA HIS A 354 -8.86 11.32 10.73
C HIS A 354 -9.05 10.61 9.39
N TRP A 355 -8.91 9.27 9.38
CA TRP A 355 -9.17 8.48 8.21
C TRP A 355 -10.69 8.27 8.08
N ARG A 356 -11.29 8.85 7.04
CA ARG A 356 -12.66 8.52 6.62
C ARG A 356 -12.60 8.14 5.15
N PRO A 357 -13.13 6.95 4.77
CA PRO A 357 -13.33 6.66 3.36
C PRO A 357 -14.15 7.80 2.75
N ARG A 358 -13.77 8.29 1.58
CA ARG A 358 -14.69 9.09 0.78
C ARG A 358 -15.87 8.18 0.42
N ALA A 359 -17.07 8.59 0.81
CA ALA A 359 -18.34 7.94 0.45
C ALA A 359 -18.55 7.98 -1.06
#